data_11962f155f09d2c6cca5cd95d25f376e
#
_entry.id   11962f155f09d2c6cca5cd95d25f376e
#
_cell.length_a   1.000
_cell.length_b   1.000
_cell.length_c   1.000
_cell.angle_alpha   90.00
_cell.angle_beta   90.00
_cell.angle_gamma   90.00
#
_symmetry.space_group_name_H-M   'P 1'
#
loop_
_entity.id
_entity.type
_entity.pdbx_description
1 polymer ?
#
loop_
_entity_poly.entity_id
_entity_poly.type
_entity_poly.pdbx_seq_one_letter_code
_entity_poly.pdbx_strand_id
1 'polypeptide(L)'
;MGAQGLEDFVQCLTSCEQRAAWPWQFYLVLELLLGKKPGIGGERPIGLMPMPCRIWSAARRPIVATWSKAAAGFWDTAVAGSSALRVATHRLMRAEAATEMGFHAAGVFYDAANFYDDIGLDQLIGKASALQCPLLPLAMAVQMYLAPRAIMAHNLFSDIFEPANSMVAGCGQAVDLTRPLLYGILDAAHRHYIFVVMQQYLDDLALQVEGARRQVIAQIKYVAALVHDGFKQLSIPISVKTAVVASDKDLQAEVASILDSLGTPNKQPGVVRDLGVDTCLGKQLRRPTHAARQAKGKKWVAKLKDLAKTDARGAAKVYSAGAYCQQAWDLPAHGITPTEAKSVRATEAALLTGGHKAGRCTSTILMIQRGMQEAVTRAIGDQIKQFWLTIVDHPTELKRYQRGWLLLYAKLDSSRARSSSSGSRLLTIAGEKDFRQVATSISCSAT
;
A
#
# COMPACT_ATOMS: atom_id res chain seq x y z
N MET A 1 -8.02 14.39 34.39
CA MET A 1 -7.96 13.31 35.36
C MET A 1 -6.86 13.68 36.36
N GLY A 2 -7.13 13.72 37.67
CA GLY A 2 -6.09 13.99 38.65
C GLY A 2 -5.13 12.78 38.82
N ALA A 3 -4.01 12.94 39.54
CA ALA A 3 -3.03 11.88 39.74
C ALA A 3 -3.66 10.60 40.32
N GLN A 4 -4.49 10.73 41.36
CA GLN A 4 -5.21 9.60 41.96
C GLN A 4 -6.09 8.87 40.94
N GLY A 5 -6.86 9.58 40.11
CA GLY A 5 -7.71 8.95 39.11
C GLY A 5 -6.92 8.23 38.00
N LEU A 6 -5.67 8.64 37.71
CA LEU A 6 -4.77 7.92 36.83
C LEU A 6 -4.27 6.63 37.45
N GLU A 7 -3.91 6.67 38.74
CA GLU A 7 -3.49 5.47 39.49
C GLU A 7 -4.60 4.44 39.57
N ASP A 8 -5.82 4.86 39.93
CA ASP A 8 -7.01 3.98 39.98
C ASP A 8 -7.28 3.33 38.61
N PHE A 9 -7.14 4.11 37.53
CA PHE A 9 -7.32 3.61 36.17
C PHE A 9 -6.24 2.57 35.76
N VAL A 10 -4.97 2.82 36.10
CA VAL A 10 -3.88 1.87 35.90
C VAL A 10 -4.10 0.60 36.70
N GLN A 11 -4.55 0.71 37.95
CA GLN A 11 -4.87 -0.44 38.78
C GLN A 11 -6.03 -1.27 38.20
N CYS A 12 -7.06 -0.62 37.66
CA CYS A 12 -8.15 -1.28 36.96
C CYS A 12 -7.62 -2.11 35.75
N LEU A 13 -6.79 -1.51 34.90
CA LEU A 13 -6.21 -2.21 33.73
C LEU A 13 -5.28 -3.35 34.16
N THR A 14 -4.50 -3.17 35.23
CA THR A 14 -3.64 -4.22 35.81
C THR A 14 -4.48 -5.39 36.33
N SER A 15 -5.61 -5.12 36.96
CA SER A 15 -6.54 -6.14 37.44
C SER A 15 -7.17 -6.92 36.26
N CYS A 16 -7.47 -6.25 35.16
CA CYS A 16 -7.93 -6.91 33.94
C CYS A 16 -6.87 -7.87 33.38
N GLU A 17 -5.60 -7.47 33.36
CA GLU A 17 -4.49 -8.33 32.92
C GLU A 17 -4.30 -9.55 33.83
N GLN A 18 -4.28 -9.36 35.13
CA GLN A 18 -4.11 -10.46 36.10
C GLN A 18 -5.21 -11.51 35.99
N ARG A 19 -6.42 -11.08 35.64
CA ARG A 19 -7.58 -11.97 35.43
C ARG A 19 -7.69 -12.47 33.99
N ALA A 20 -6.88 -11.93 33.07
CA ALA A 20 -7.00 -12.12 31.64
C ALA A 20 -8.43 -11.90 31.12
N ALA A 21 -9.16 -10.94 31.68
CA ALA A 21 -10.57 -10.69 31.42
C ALA A 21 -10.93 -9.20 31.49
N TRP A 22 -11.77 -8.77 30.58
CA TRP A 22 -12.39 -7.44 30.63
C TRP A 22 -13.59 -7.43 31.58
N PRO A 23 -13.85 -6.34 32.30
CA PRO A 23 -15.10 -6.18 33.06
C PRO A 23 -16.27 -6.07 32.06
N TRP A 24 -17.44 -6.58 32.46
CA TRP A 24 -18.62 -6.62 31.62
C TRP A 24 -19.03 -5.24 31.05
N GLN A 25 -18.74 -4.15 31.77
CA GLN A 25 -18.99 -2.77 31.33
C GLN A 25 -18.21 -2.38 30.06
N PHE A 26 -17.16 -3.13 29.72
CA PHE A 26 -16.36 -2.92 28.51
C PHE A 26 -16.77 -3.85 27.36
N TYR A 27 -17.72 -4.76 27.59
CA TYR A 27 -18.19 -5.71 26.58
C TYR A 27 -19.27 -5.08 25.68
N LEU A 28 -18.89 -4.05 24.92
CA LEU A 28 -19.73 -3.52 23.85
C LEU A 28 -18.81 -2.88 22.79
N VAL A 29 -18.97 -3.29 21.55
CA VAL A 29 -18.32 -2.67 20.40
C VAL A 29 -19.35 -1.89 19.60
N LEU A 30 -19.07 -0.63 19.33
CA LEU A 30 -19.91 0.17 18.45
C LEU A 30 -19.37 0.08 17.03
N GLU A 31 -20.17 -0.41 16.09
CA GLU A 31 -19.83 -0.44 14.67
C GLU A 31 -20.39 0.78 13.94
N LEU A 32 -19.51 1.67 13.52
CA LEU A 32 -19.85 2.82 12.71
C LEU A 32 -19.83 2.44 11.22
N LEU A 33 -20.94 2.58 10.54
CA LEU A 33 -21.02 2.38 9.11
C LEU A 33 -20.56 3.63 8.36
N LEU A 34 -19.41 3.52 7.69
CA LEU A 34 -18.90 4.57 6.82
C LEU A 34 -19.26 4.27 5.36
N GLY A 35 -20.01 5.17 4.74
CA GLY A 35 -20.35 5.05 3.33
C GLY A 35 -19.11 4.92 2.43
N LYS A 36 -19.12 3.97 1.54
CA LYS A 36 -18.14 3.91 0.43
C LYS A 36 -18.34 5.14 -0.46
N LYS A 37 -17.37 5.41 -1.34
CA LYS A 37 -17.48 6.56 -2.26
C LYS A 37 -18.84 6.61 -2.96
N PRO A 38 -19.40 7.82 -3.22
CA PRO A 38 -20.62 7.95 -3.98
C PRO A 38 -20.58 7.14 -5.29
N GLY A 39 -21.63 6.38 -5.57
CA GLY A 39 -21.74 5.52 -6.76
C GLY A 39 -21.16 4.10 -6.64
N ILE A 40 -20.47 3.74 -5.54
CA ILE A 40 -19.92 2.38 -5.35
C ILE A 40 -20.81 1.57 -4.40
N GLY A 41 -21.92 2.01 -3.95
CA GLY A 41 -22.79 1.26 -3.04
C GLY A 41 -22.07 0.49 -1.90
N GLY A 42 -22.70 0.34 -0.78
CA GLY A 42 -22.18 -0.38 0.38
C GLY A 42 -21.44 0.49 1.38
N GLU A 43 -21.29 -0.04 2.56
CA GLU A 43 -20.71 0.62 3.72
C GLU A 43 -19.50 -0.19 4.23
N ARG A 44 -18.65 0.46 5.01
CA ARG A 44 -17.57 -0.20 5.73
C ARG A 44 -17.84 -0.10 7.21
N PRO A 45 -18.02 -1.21 7.93
CA PRO A 45 -18.06 -1.17 9.37
C PRO A 45 -16.68 -0.80 9.93
N ILE A 46 -16.66 0.09 10.90
CA ILE A 46 -15.48 0.38 11.71
C ILE A 46 -15.84 0.15 13.16
N GLY A 47 -15.23 -0.83 13.78
CA GLY A 47 -15.47 -1.17 15.17
C GLY A 47 -14.77 -0.18 16.12
N LEU A 48 -15.54 0.46 16.94
CA LEU A 48 -15.08 1.34 18.02
C LEU A 48 -15.12 0.57 19.35
N MET A 49 -13.97 0.07 19.76
CA MET A 49 -13.83 -0.55 21.08
C MET A 49 -13.85 0.53 22.20
N PRO A 50 -14.27 0.18 23.42
CA PRO A 50 -14.17 1.06 24.57
C PRO A 50 -12.78 1.65 24.76
N MET A 51 -12.73 2.90 25.21
CA MET A 51 -11.46 3.63 25.37
C MET A 51 -10.45 2.89 26.27
N PRO A 52 -10.82 2.28 27.41
CA PRO A 52 -9.87 1.52 28.23
C PRO A 52 -9.21 0.38 27.46
N CYS A 53 -9.96 -0.37 26.65
CA CYS A 53 -9.42 -1.46 25.81
C CYS A 53 -8.44 -0.93 24.75
N ARG A 54 -8.74 0.22 24.17
CA ARG A 54 -7.84 0.88 23.18
C ARG A 54 -6.55 1.39 23.82
N ILE A 55 -6.63 1.99 25.00
CA ILE A 55 -5.45 2.46 25.76
C ILE A 55 -4.59 1.26 26.16
N TRP A 56 -5.20 0.21 26.68
CA TRP A 56 -4.49 -1.02 27.02
C TRP A 56 -3.80 -1.65 25.79
N SER A 57 -4.51 -1.78 24.68
CA SER A 57 -3.94 -2.30 23.43
C SER A 57 -2.74 -1.46 22.97
N ALA A 58 -2.83 -0.13 23.09
CA ALA A 58 -1.72 0.76 22.75
C ALA A 58 -0.52 0.58 23.70
N ALA A 59 -0.76 0.41 24.99
CA ALA A 59 0.29 0.16 26.00
C ALA A 59 0.98 -1.21 25.78
N ARG A 60 0.25 -2.23 25.32
CA ARG A 60 0.78 -3.58 25.04
C ARG A 60 1.29 -3.77 23.60
N ARG A 61 1.11 -2.79 22.75
CA ARG A 61 1.58 -2.83 21.36
C ARG A 61 3.07 -3.17 21.22
N PRO A 62 4.03 -2.69 22.04
CA PRO A 62 5.44 -3.07 21.90
C PRO A 62 5.66 -4.59 21.98
N ILE A 63 4.94 -5.30 22.87
CA ILE A 63 5.05 -6.76 23.02
C ILE A 63 4.55 -7.46 21.76
N VAL A 64 3.35 -7.08 21.30
CA VAL A 64 2.75 -7.67 20.09
C VAL A 64 3.56 -7.35 18.84
N ALA A 65 4.05 -6.11 18.71
CA ALA A 65 4.87 -5.69 17.58
C ALA A 65 6.23 -6.42 17.53
N THR A 66 6.85 -6.70 18.68
CA THR A 66 8.10 -7.47 18.75
C THR A 66 7.87 -8.90 18.27
N TRP A 67 6.82 -9.56 18.78
CA TRP A 67 6.43 -10.89 18.31
C TRP A 67 6.08 -10.87 16.80
N SER A 68 5.23 -9.95 16.40
CA SER A 68 4.77 -9.79 15.02
C SER A 68 5.93 -9.62 14.04
N LYS A 69 6.96 -8.86 14.42
CA LYS A 69 8.18 -8.70 13.63
C LYS A 69 9.00 -10.00 13.56
N ALA A 70 9.10 -10.74 14.65
CA ALA A 70 9.80 -12.02 14.68
C ALA A 70 9.07 -13.13 13.89
N ALA A 71 7.73 -13.09 13.89
CA ALA A 71 6.88 -14.02 13.16
C ALA A 71 6.63 -13.61 11.71
N ALA A 72 7.13 -12.45 11.26
CA ALA A 72 6.94 -12.00 9.89
C ALA A 72 7.70 -12.88 8.89
N GLY A 73 7.01 -13.37 7.85
CA GLY A 73 7.67 -13.95 6.70
C GLY A 73 8.29 -12.87 5.79
N PHE A 74 9.24 -13.26 4.93
CA PHE A 74 9.87 -12.30 4.01
C PHE A 74 8.88 -11.70 2.97
N TRP A 75 7.73 -12.36 2.76
CA TRP A 75 6.61 -11.85 1.93
C TRP A 75 5.77 -10.79 2.65
N ASP A 76 5.88 -10.68 3.97
CA ASP A 76 5.11 -9.74 4.76
C ASP A 76 5.71 -8.34 4.62
N THR A 77 4.98 -7.49 3.96
CA THR A 77 5.41 -6.13 3.65
C THR A 77 4.73 -5.07 4.50
N ALA A 78 3.78 -5.46 5.36
CA ALA A 78 3.15 -4.56 6.34
C ALA A 78 3.90 -4.54 7.68
N VAL A 79 5.23 -4.48 7.63
CA VAL A 79 6.11 -4.46 8.80
C VAL A 79 6.64 -3.06 9.10
N ALA A 80 7.09 -2.86 10.34
CA ALA A 80 7.69 -1.58 10.74
C ALA A 80 8.88 -1.22 9.86
N GLY A 81 8.90 0.02 9.36
CA GLY A 81 9.93 0.52 8.43
C GLY A 81 9.62 0.31 6.96
N SER A 82 8.60 -0.47 6.60
CA SER A 82 8.09 -0.58 5.24
C SER A 82 7.01 0.46 4.93
N SER A 83 6.63 0.57 3.67
CA SER A 83 5.49 1.39 3.23
C SER A 83 4.82 0.78 2.01
N ALA A 84 3.50 0.96 1.89
CA ALA A 84 2.71 0.56 0.74
C ALA A 84 3.31 1.05 -0.59
N LEU A 85 3.80 2.28 -0.60
CA LEU A 85 4.44 2.88 -1.76
C LEU A 85 5.74 2.15 -2.16
N ARG A 86 6.58 1.76 -1.18
CA ARG A 86 7.82 1.01 -1.42
C ARG A 86 7.52 -0.37 -2.02
N VAL A 87 6.53 -1.05 -1.46
CA VAL A 87 6.08 -2.36 -1.94
C VAL A 87 5.62 -2.29 -3.40
N ALA A 88 4.78 -1.30 -3.74
CA ALA A 88 4.34 -1.08 -5.10
C ALA A 88 5.51 -0.69 -6.04
N THR A 89 6.44 0.17 -5.58
CA THR A 89 7.63 0.55 -6.34
C THR A 89 8.50 -0.66 -6.66
N HIS A 90 8.73 -1.54 -5.68
CA HIS A 90 9.51 -2.77 -5.89
C HIS A 90 8.90 -3.64 -6.99
N ARG A 91 7.59 -3.88 -6.96
CA ARG A 91 6.91 -4.66 -8.00
C ARG A 91 7.04 -4.05 -9.40
N LEU A 92 6.84 -2.73 -9.48
CA LEU A 92 6.94 -2.02 -10.75
C LEU A 92 8.36 -2.06 -11.31
N MET A 93 9.38 -1.84 -10.49
CA MET A 93 10.79 -1.90 -10.91
C MET A 93 11.18 -3.29 -11.41
N ARG A 94 10.75 -4.35 -10.71
CA ARG A 94 11.00 -5.74 -11.16
C ARG A 94 10.39 -6.03 -12.51
N ALA A 95 9.10 -5.71 -12.68
CA ALA A 95 8.38 -5.95 -13.93
C ALA A 95 8.98 -5.16 -15.09
N GLU A 96 9.34 -3.90 -14.85
CA GLU A 96 9.96 -3.05 -15.88
C GLU A 96 11.34 -3.59 -16.28
N ALA A 97 12.18 -3.94 -15.30
CA ALA A 97 13.49 -4.54 -15.58
C ALA A 97 13.36 -5.86 -16.35
N ALA A 98 12.41 -6.73 -15.98
CA ALA A 98 12.15 -7.98 -16.69
C ALA A 98 11.72 -7.74 -18.15
N THR A 99 10.78 -6.80 -18.35
CA THR A 99 10.27 -6.47 -19.70
C THR A 99 11.38 -5.88 -20.58
N GLU A 100 12.27 -5.03 -20.02
CA GLU A 100 13.41 -4.49 -20.74
C GLU A 100 14.44 -5.56 -21.13
N MET A 101 14.59 -6.60 -20.31
CA MET A 101 15.41 -7.77 -20.61
C MET A 101 14.75 -8.76 -21.59
N GLY A 102 13.53 -8.49 -22.08
CA GLY A 102 12.80 -9.36 -23.01
C GLY A 102 12.05 -10.51 -22.33
N PHE A 103 11.89 -10.49 -21.00
CA PHE A 103 11.09 -11.45 -20.26
C PHE A 103 9.61 -11.04 -20.21
N HIS A 104 8.76 -12.01 -19.94
CA HIS A 104 7.35 -11.78 -19.62
C HIS A 104 7.20 -11.51 -18.12
N ALA A 105 6.17 -10.75 -17.78
CA ALA A 105 5.76 -10.52 -16.39
C ALA A 105 4.26 -10.70 -16.25
N ALA A 106 3.82 -11.36 -15.18
CA ALA A 106 2.42 -11.46 -14.84
C ALA A 106 2.23 -11.34 -13.32
N GLY A 107 1.10 -10.78 -12.92
CA GLY A 107 0.75 -10.59 -11.51
C GLY A 107 -0.72 -10.89 -11.26
N VAL A 108 -0.98 -11.50 -10.10
CA VAL A 108 -2.31 -11.75 -9.55
C VAL A 108 -2.43 -10.92 -8.27
N PHE A 109 -3.43 -10.07 -8.21
CA PHE A 109 -3.71 -9.20 -7.07
C PHE A 109 -5.01 -9.69 -6.42
N TYR A 110 -4.87 -10.42 -5.33
CA TYR A 110 -6.00 -10.96 -4.59
C TYR A 110 -6.64 -9.87 -3.72
N ASP A 111 -7.95 -9.85 -3.71
CA ASP A 111 -8.78 -9.02 -2.83
C ASP A 111 -9.64 -10.00 -2.02
N ALA A 112 -9.50 -10.03 -0.72
CA ALA A 112 -10.37 -10.84 0.15
C ALA A 112 -11.69 -10.09 0.38
N ALA A 113 -12.80 -10.77 0.18
CA ALA A 113 -14.11 -10.18 0.50
C ALA A 113 -14.27 -10.15 2.02
N ASN A 114 -14.66 -9.00 2.57
CA ASN A 114 -14.97 -8.83 3.99
C ASN A 114 -13.92 -9.44 4.94
N PHE A 115 -12.63 -9.27 4.64
CA PHE A 115 -11.52 -9.99 5.26
C PHE A 115 -11.65 -10.12 6.79
N TYR A 116 -11.86 -9.00 7.50
CA TYR A 116 -11.96 -9.00 8.96
C TYR A 116 -13.25 -9.66 9.47
N ASP A 117 -14.33 -9.58 8.70
CA ASP A 117 -15.65 -10.08 9.11
C ASP A 117 -15.76 -11.60 8.97
N ASP A 118 -14.99 -12.19 8.04
CA ASP A 118 -15.04 -13.63 7.73
C ASP A 118 -13.95 -14.44 8.46
N ILE A 119 -13.11 -13.81 9.32
CA ILE A 119 -12.07 -14.52 10.08
C ILE A 119 -12.70 -15.36 11.18
N GLY A 120 -12.51 -16.68 11.11
CA GLY A 120 -12.85 -17.61 12.18
C GLY A 120 -11.91 -17.45 13.39
N LEU A 121 -12.46 -17.17 14.57
CA LEU A 121 -11.65 -16.92 15.77
C LEU A 121 -10.87 -18.16 16.23
N ASP A 122 -11.43 -19.35 16.05
CA ASP A 122 -10.72 -20.62 16.37
C ASP A 122 -9.48 -20.78 15.50
N GLN A 123 -9.58 -20.46 14.21
CA GLN A 123 -8.46 -20.52 13.29
C GLN A 123 -7.42 -19.44 13.63
N LEU A 124 -7.86 -18.25 14.00
CA LEU A 124 -6.98 -17.18 14.47
C LEU A 124 -6.18 -17.62 15.69
N ILE A 125 -6.87 -18.14 16.71
CA ILE A 125 -6.25 -18.61 17.96
C ILE A 125 -5.25 -19.75 17.65
N GLY A 126 -5.66 -20.75 16.88
CA GLY A 126 -4.80 -21.89 16.54
C GLY A 126 -3.55 -21.48 15.78
N LYS A 127 -3.67 -20.65 14.76
CA LYS A 127 -2.53 -20.17 13.95
C LYS A 127 -1.64 -19.18 14.69
N ALA A 128 -2.21 -18.29 15.49
CA ALA A 128 -1.44 -17.35 16.31
C ALA A 128 -0.66 -18.10 17.40
N SER A 129 -1.28 -19.09 18.05
CA SER A 129 -0.62 -19.94 19.06
C SER A 129 0.52 -20.77 18.45
N ALA A 130 0.34 -21.33 17.25
CA ALA A 130 1.38 -22.05 16.52
C ALA A 130 2.61 -21.18 16.21
N LEU A 131 2.44 -19.86 16.03
CA LEU A 131 3.51 -18.87 15.87
C LEU A 131 3.93 -18.25 17.20
N GLN A 132 3.57 -18.84 18.35
CA GLN A 132 3.96 -18.39 19.69
C GLN A 132 3.53 -16.93 19.98
N CYS A 133 2.32 -16.55 19.55
CA CYS A 133 1.74 -15.26 19.90
C CYS A 133 1.64 -15.10 21.42
N PRO A 134 1.97 -13.93 21.97
CA PRO A 134 1.76 -13.65 23.39
C PRO A 134 0.30 -13.90 23.79
N LEU A 135 0.06 -14.87 24.67
CA LEU A 135 -1.29 -15.36 24.98
C LEU A 135 -2.21 -14.31 25.61
N LEU A 136 -1.68 -13.47 26.49
CA LEU A 136 -2.49 -12.46 27.17
C LEU A 136 -3.04 -11.41 26.17
N PRO A 137 -2.24 -10.77 25.29
CA PRO A 137 -2.78 -9.90 24.25
C PRO A 137 -3.77 -10.60 23.32
N LEU A 138 -3.50 -11.84 22.94
CA LEU A 138 -4.42 -12.63 22.09
C LEU A 138 -5.76 -12.86 22.79
N ALA A 139 -5.75 -13.36 24.04
CA ALA A 139 -6.95 -13.63 24.82
C ALA A 139 -7.80 -12.38 25.05
N MET A 140 -7.15 -11.27 25.41
CA MET A 140 -7.83 -10.00 25.64
C MET A 140 -8.43 -9.40 24.34
N ALA A 141 -7.77 -9.61 23.20
CA ALA A 141 -8.30 -9.19 21.89
C ALA A 141 -9.49 -10.06 21.47
N VAL A 142 -9.38 -11.39 21.59
CA VAL A 142 -10.45 -12.33 21.22
C VAL A 142 -11.72 -12.08 22.03
N GLN A 143 -11.61 -11.77 23.33
CA GLN A 143 -12.76 -11.39 24.12
C GLN A 143 -13.49 -10.18 23.55
N MET A 144 -12.77 -9.16 23.07
CA MET A 144 -13.39 -8.00 22.43
C MET A 144 -13.96 -8.33 21.04
N TYR A 145 -13.42 -9.34 20.36
CA TYR A 145 -13.98 -9.79 19.08
C TYR A 145 -15.32 -10.55 19.26
N LEU A 146 -15.48 -11.21 20.40
CA LEU A 146 -16.71 -11.87 20.81
C LEU A 146 -17.71 -10.93 21.52
N ALA A 147 -17.30 -9.70 21.87
CA ALA A 147 -18.16 -8.78 22.55
C ALA A 147 -19.40 -8.42 21.72
N PRO A 148 -20.58 -8.25 22.37
CA PRO A 148 -21.78 -7.76 21.71
C PRO A 148 -21.54 -6.46 20.95
N ARG A 149 -22.27 -6.28 19.86
CA ARG A 149 -22.12 -5.12 18.96
C ARG A 149 -23.43 -4.38 18.77
N ALA A 150 -23.32 -3.08 18.55
CA ALA A 150 -24.41 -2.25 18.07
C ALA A 150 -23.94 -1.48 16.83
N ILE A 151 -24.73 -1.46 15.77
CA ILE A 151 -24.41 -0.71 14.55
C ILE A 151 -24.94 0.72 14.70
N MET A 152 -24.11 1.69 14.38
CA MET A 152 -24.50 3.10 14.31
C MET A 152 -24.45 3.59 12.86
N ALA A 153 -25.59 4.06 12.35
CA ALA A 153 -25.70 4.70 11.05
C ALA A 153 -26.64 5.91 11.15
N HIS A 154 -26.23 7.06 10.61
CA HIS A 154 -27.07 8.28 10.58
C HIS A 154 -27.65 8.69 11.96
N ASN A 155 -26.87 8.53 13.03
CA ASN A 155 -27.29 8.75 14.44
C ASN A 155 -28.40 7.82 14.97
N LEU A 156 -28.65 6.71 14.28
CA LEU A 156 -29.51 5.63 14.74
C LEU A 156 -28.66 4.44 15.17
N PHE A 157 -29.16 3.70 16.16
CA PHE A 157 -28.53 2.49 16.66
C PHE A 157 -29.39 1.29 16.35
N SER A 158 -28.74 0.17 15.96
CA SER A 158 -29.41 -1.13 15.88
C SER A 158 -29.65 -1.71 17.27
N ASP A 159 -30.44 -2.77 17.33
CA ASP A 159 -30.42 -3.68 18.48
C ASP A 159 -29.02 -4.27 18.66
N ILE A 160 -28.70 -4.64 19.91
CA ILE A 160 -27.44 -5.30 20.23
C ILE A 160 -27.48 -6.73 19.70
N PHE A 161 -26.43 -7.17 19.04
CA PHE A 161 -26.27 -8.53 18.53
C PHE A 161 -24.92 -9.12 18.91
N GLU A 162 -24.84 -10.45 18.97
CA GLU A 162 -23.60 -11.19 19.21
C GLU A 162 -22.99 -11.62 17.88
N PRO A 163 -21.70 -11.29 17.62
CA PRO A 163 -21.04 -11.75 16.41
C PRO A 163 -20.69 -13.23 16.53
N ALA A 164 -20.96 -14.02 15.48
CA ALA A 164 -20.57 -15.43 15.46
C ALA A 164 -19.06 -15.60 15.21
N ASN A 165 -18.50 -14.76 14.34
CA ASN A 165 -17.10 -14.70 13.96
C ASN A 165 -16.73 -13.23 13.76
N SER A 166 -15.55 -12.97 13.41
CA SER A 166 -14.96 -11.71 12.95
C SER A 166 -14.00 -11.06 13.93
N MET A 167 -13.06 -10.36 13.36
CA MET A 167 -12.18 -9.44 14.09
C MET A 167 -12.76 -8.03 14.04
N VAL A 168 -12.56 -7.26 15.11
CA VAL A 168 -12.98 -5.86 15.11
C VAL A 168 -12.07 -5.04 14.20
N ALA A 169 -12.57 -4.63 13.04
CA ALA A 169 -11.89 -3.70 12.15
C ALA A 169 -11.70 -2.35 12.87
N GLY A 170 -10.46 -2.01 13.20
CA GLY A 170 -10.12 -0.83 14.04
C GLY A 170 -9.49 -1.20 15.38
N CYS A 171 -9.39 -2.47 15.74
CA CYS A 171 -8.55 -2.93 16.84
C CYS A 171 -7.07 -2.60 16.56
N GLY A 172 -6.38 -2.00 17.55
CA GLY A 172 -4.97 -1.64 17.40
C GLY A 172 -4.00 -2.82 17.19
N GLN A 173 -4.45 -4.05 17.45
CA GLN A 173 -3.69 -5.29 17.28
C GLN A 173 -4.16 -6.12 16.08
N ALA A 174 -5.25 -5.75 15.41
CA ALA A 174 -5.84 -6.54 14.33
C ALA A 174 -4.83 -6.84 13.22
N VAL A 175 -4.03 -5.86 12.82
CA VAL A 175 -3.00 -6.00 11.78
C VAL A 175 -1.97 -7.07 12.14
N ASP A 176 -1.49 -7.07 13.39
CA ASP A 176 -0.50 -8.03 13.85
C ASP A 176 -1.09 -9.43 14.01
N LEU A 177 -2.34 -9.53 14.45
CA LEU A 177 -3.04 -10.79 14.67
C LEU A 177 -3.55 -11.46 13.38
N THR A 178 -3.72 -10.72 12.27
CA THR A 178 -4.08 -11.33 10.97
C THR A 178 -2.91 -11.99 10.26
N ARG A 179 -1.68 -11.61 10.59
CA ARG A 179 -0.46 -12.14 9.96
C ARG A 179 -0.35 -13.67 10.00
N PRO A 180 -0.61 -14.36 11.13
CA PRO A 180 -0.57 -15.82 11.21
C PRO A 180 -1.51 -16.55 10.25
N LEU A 181 -2.61 -15.93 9.84
CA LEU A 181 -3.64 -16.60 9.03
C LEU A 181 -3.09 -17.13 7.71
N LEU A 182 -2.35 -16.30 6.98
CA LEU A 182 -1.79 -16.67 5.68
C LEU A 182 -0.36 -17.21 5.78
N TYR A 183 0.27 -17.18 6.97
CA TYR A 183 1.69 -17.55 7.13
C TYR A 183 2.02 -18.92 6.55
N GLY A 184 1.32 -19.97 6.98
CA GLY A 184 1.60 -21.33 6.53
C GLY A 184 1.43 -21.53 5.03
N ILE A 185 0.48 -20.84 4.41
CA ILE A 185 0.20 -20.90 2.98
C ILE A 185 1.34 -20.23 2.19
N LEU A 186 1.74 -19.04 2.61
CA LEU A 186 2.78 -18.26 1.93
C LEU A 186 4.18 -18.85 2.16
N ASP A 187 4.43 -19.44 3.35
CA ASP A 187 5.66 -20.14 3.65
C ASP A 187 5.80 -21.41 2.78
N ALA A 188 4.75 -22.21 2.66
CA ALA A 188 4.73 -23.36 1.77
C ALA A 188 4.95 -22.97 0.31
N ALA A 189 4.27 -21.94 -0.15
CA ALA A 189 4.42 -21.41 -1.51
C ALA A 189 5.86 -20.93 -1.76
N HIS A 190 6.48 -20.21 -0.82
CA HIS A 190 7.85 -19.74 -0.97
C HIS A 190 8.87 -20.85 -1.03
N ARG A 191 8.78 -21.83 -0.15
CA ARG A 191 9.74 -22.96 -0.10
C ARG A 191 9.79 -23.73 -1.41
N HIS A 192 8.66 -23.80 -2.12
CA HIS A 192 8.56 -24.55 -3.37
C HIS A 192 8.78 -23.69 -4.62
N TYR A 193 8.52 -22.37 -4.54
CA TYR A 193 8.47 -21.46 -5.70
C TYR A 193 9.23 -20.17 -5.44
N ILE A 194 10.53 -20.24 -5.23
CA ILE A 194 11.42 -19.13 -4.87
C ILE A 194 11.46 -17.98 -5.89
N PHE A 195 11.04 -18.24 -7.14
CA PHE A 195 10.99 -17.21 -8.20
C PHE A 195 9.68 -16.41 -8.21
N VAL A 196 8.69 -16.82 -7.40
CA VAL A 196 7.45 -16.07 -7.24
C VAL A 196 7.64 -15.02 -6.18
N VAL A 197 7.45 -13.76 -6.55
CA VAL A 197 7.42 -12.66 -5.60
C VAL A 197 6.04 -12.60 -4.99
N MET A 198 5.97 -12.93 -3.73
CA MET A 198 4.75 -12.79 -2.92
C MET A 198 4.90 -11.59 -2.02
N GLN A 199 3.89 -10.77 -1.96
CA GLN A 199 3.86 -9.59 -1.10
C GLN A 199 2.48 -9.48 -0.47
N GLN A 200 2.44 -9.65 0.83
CA GLN A 200 1.26 -9.44 1.65
C GLN A 200 1.35 -8.06 2.31
N TYR A 201 0.34 -7.24 2.10
CA TYR A 201 0.18 -5.97 2.81
C TYR A 201 -1.19 -5.96 3.48
N LEU A 202 -1.26 -6.45 4.71
CA LEU A 202 -2.50 -6.70 5.46
C LEU A 202 -3.37 -7.75 4.75
N ASP A 203 -4.53 -7.33 4.25
CA ASP A 203 -5.50 -8.10 3.48
C ASP A 203 -5.18 -8.18 1.97
N ASP A 204 -4.34 -7.27 1.48
CA ASP A 204 -3.90 -7.26 0.08
C ASP A 204 -2.77 -8.27 -0.13
N LEU A 205 -2.98 -9.29 -0.97
CA LEU A 205 -1.97 -10.25 -1.37
C LEU A 205 -1.69 -10.12 -2.88
N ALA A 206 -0.42 -9.90 -3.22
CA ALA A 206 0.02 -9.87 -4.61
C ALA A 206 1.02 -11.00 -4.89
N LEU A 207 0.81 -11.70 -5.99
CA LEU A 207 1.77 -12.62 -6.60
C LEU A 207 2.30 -11.99 -7.87
N GLN A 208 3.60 -12.01 -8.08
CA GLN A 208 4.23 -11.54 -9.31
C GLN A 208 5.32 -12.51 -9.74
N VAL A 209 5.34 -12.84 -11.03
CA VAL A 209 6.32 -13.73 -11.64
C VAL A 209 6.87 -13.09 -12.90
N GLU A 210 8.18 -13.18 -13.08
CA GLU A 210 8.86 -12.73 -14.30
C GLU A 210 9.76 -13.85 -14.83
N GLY A 211 9.82 -13.97 -16.16
CA GLY A 211 10.68 -14.96 -16.82
C GLY A 211 10.20 -15.35 -18.22
N ALA A 212 10.62 -16.51 -18.68
CA ALA A 212 10.09 -17.07 -19.92
C ALA A 212 8.58 -17.40 -19.78
N ARG A 213 7.77 -17.20 -20.82
CA ARG A 213 6.30 -17.36 -20.78
C ARG A 213 5.86 -18.66 -20.10
N ARG A 214 6.44 -19.80 -20.50
CA ARG A 214 6.12 -21.12 -19.94
C ARG A 214 6.40 -21.21 -18.43
N GLN A 215 7.49 -20.60 -17.96
CA GLN A 215 7.85 -20.56 -16.54
C GLN A 215 6.86 -19.71 -15.75
N VAL A 216 6.50 -18.54 -16.28
CA VAL A 216 5.51 -17.65 -15.65
C VAL A 216 4.18 -18.37 -15.43
N ILE A 217 3.67 -19.05 -16.48
CA ILE A 217 2.41 -19.79 -16.42
C ILE A 217 2.49 -20.94 -15.41
N ALA A 218 3.54 -21.76 -15.50
CA ALA A 218 3.70 -22.91 -14.58
C ALA A 218 3.76 -22.46 -13.12
N GLN A 219 4.55 -21.44 -12.79
CA GLN A 219 4.70 -20.95 -11.43
C GLN A 219 3.40 -20.34 -10.89
N ILE A 220 2.71 -19.51 -11.70
CA ILE A 220 1.42 -18.95 -11.29
C ILE A 220 0.39 -20.05 -11.05
N LYS A 221 0.31 -21.05 -11.93
CA LYS A 221 -0.63 -22.15 -11.77
C LYS A 221 -0.52 -22.83 -10.41
N TYR A 222 0.70 -23.18 -10.00
CA TYR A 222 0.92 -23.87 -8.73
C TYR A 222 0.71 -22.98 -7.52
N VAL A 223 1.23 -21.76 -7.54
CA VAL A 223 1.10 -20.85 -6.39
C VAL A 223 -0.34 -20.35 -6.25
N ALA A 224 -1.04 -20.10 -7.35
CA ALA A 224 -2.44 -19.73 -7.30
C ALA A 224 -3.32 -20.86 -6.73
N ALA A 225 -3.03 -22.13 -7.04
CA ALA A 225 -3.73 -23.26 -6.43
C ALA A 225 -3.51 -23.31 -4.92
N LEU A 226 -2.26 -23.18 -4.44
CA LEU A 226 -1.97 -23.14 -3.00
C LEU A 226 -2.69 -21.97 -2.30
N VAL A 227 -2.71 -20.80 -2.91
CA VAL A 227 -3.39 -19.62 -2.35
C VAL A 227 -4.91 -19.85 -2.33
N HIS A 228 -5.49 -20.35 -3.43
CA HIS A 228 -6.91 -20.69 -3.50
C HIS A 228 -7.33 -21.65 -2.40
N ASP A 229 -6.61 -22.78 -2.28
CA ASP A 229 -6.89 -23.81 -1.27
C ASP A 229 -6.72 -23.25 0.14
N GLY A 230 -5.73 -22.41 0.35
CA GLY A 230 -5.49 -21.74 1.62
C GLY A 230 -6.62 -20.81 2.03
N PHE A 231 -7.11 -19.97 1.12
CA PHE A 231 -8.28 -19.11 1.38
C PHE A 231 -9.55 -19.92 1.65
N LYS A 232 -9.73 -21.02 0.90
CA LYS A 232 -10.84 -21.95 1.12
C LYS A 232 -10.77 -22.62 2.49
N GLN A 233 -9.58 -23.08 2.94
CA GLN A 233 -9.38 -23.63 4.28
C GLN A 233 -9.67 -22.62 5.38
N LEU A 234 -9.38 -21.36 5.15
CA LEU A 234 -9.68 -20.26 6.07
C LEU A 234 -11.14 -19.82 6.01
N SER A 235 -11.94 -20.35 5.09
CA SER A 235 -13.30 -19.89 4.81
C SER A 235 -13.38 -18.39 4.48
N ILE A 236 -12.29 -17.80 3.96
CA ILE A 236 -12.25 -16.40 3.54
C ILE A 236 -12.53 -16.35 2.04
N PRO A 237 -13.65 -15.75 1.60
CA PRO A 237 -13.99 -15.71 0.19
C PRO A 237 -13.08 -14.75 -0.59
N ILE A 238 -12.60 -15.22 -1.76
CA ILE A 238 -11.86 -14.36 -2.69
C ILE A 238 -12.86 -13.48 -3.44
N SER A 239 -12.60 -12.19 -3.46
CA SER A 239 -13.47 -11.18 -4.05
C SER A 239 -13.42 -11.20 -5.59
N VAL A 240 -14.53 -10.88 -6.23
CA VAL A 240 -14.61 -10.58 -7.68
C VAL A 240 -13.75 -9.38 -8.12
N LYS A 241 -13.15 -8.65 -7.18
CA LYS A 241 -12.20 -7.57 -7.46
C LYS A 241 -10.79 -8.07 -7.69
N THR A 242 -10.48 -9.33 -7.37
CA THR A 242 -9.21 -9.97 -7.70
C THR A 242 -8.87 -9.71 -9.16
N ALA A 243 -7.64 -9.33 -9.43
CA ALA A 243 -7.25 -8.85 -10.75
C ALA A 243 -5.99 -9.53 -11.27
N VAL A 244 -5.98 -9.84 -12.55
CA VAL A 244 -4.80 -10.32 -13.29
C VAL A 244 -4.29 -9.21 -14.19
N VAL A 245 -2.99 -8.92 -14.15
CA VAL A 245 -2.29 -8.06 -15.11
C VAL A 245 -1.05 -8.76 -15.64
N ALA A 246 -0.72 -8.56 -16.91
CA ALA A 246 0.46 -9.16 -17.52
C ALA A 246 1.12 -8.21 -18.53
N SER A 247 2.32 -8.60 -18.98
CA SER A 247 3.10 -7.85 -19.96
C SER A 247 2.43 -7.80 -21.35
N ASP A 248 1.60 -8.77 -21.65
CA ASP A 248 0.80 -8.85 -22.87
C ASP A 248 -0.57 -9.48 -22.60
N LYS A 249 -1.51 -9.27 -23.52
CA LYS A 249 -2.91 -9.68 -23.37
C LYS A 249 -3.10 -11.20 -23.41
N ASP A 250 -2.32 -11.91 -24.20
CA ASP A 250 -2.45 -13.35 -24.34
C ASP A 250 -2.01 -14.05 -23.06
N LEU A 251 -0.89 -13.60 -22.48
CA LEU A 251 -0.45 -14.08 -21.18
C LEU A 251 -1.47 -13.74 -20.07
N GLN A 252 -2.06 -12.55 -20.14
CA GLN A 252 -3.09 -12.15 -19.17
C GLN A 252 -4.31 -13.07 -19.22
N ALA A 253 -4.80 -13.39 -20.44
CA ALA A 253 -5.92 -14.29 -20.63
C ALA A 253 -5.60 -15.72 -20.17
N GLU A 254 -4.39 -16.20 -20.44
CA GLU A 254 -3.94 -17.53 -20.02
C GLU A 254 -3.85 -17.67 -18.49
N VAL A 255 -3.31 -16.64 -17.80
CA VAL A 255 -3.28 -16.60 -16.33
C VAL A 255 -4.69 -16.50 -15.76
N ALA A 256 -5.57 -15.70 -16.35
CA ALA A 256 -6.96 -15.61 -15.91
C ALA A 256 -7.69 -16.97 -16.06
N SER A 257 -7.49 -17.68 -17.15
CA SER A 257 -8.04 -19.03 -17.36
C SER A 257 -7.58 -20.03 -16.29
N ILE A 258 -6.35 -19.91 -15.79
CA ILE A 258 -5.88 -20.72 -14.66
C ILE A 258 -6.71 -20.42 -13.40
N LEU A 259 -6.93 -19.15 -13.10
CA LEU A 259 -7.75 -18.77 -11.93
C LEU A 259 -9.21 -19.23 -12.08
N ASP A 260 -9.78 -19.11 -13.27
CA ASP A 260 -11.13 -19.58 -13.57
C ASP A 260 -11.23 -21.10 -13.36
N SER A 261 -10.23 -21.86 -13.79
CA SER A 261 -10.18 -23.32 -13.57
C SER A 261 -10.12 -23.73 -12.09
N LEU A 262 -9.62 -22.85 -11.22
CA LEU A 262 -9.62 -23.03 -9.77
C LEU A 262 -10.91 -22.54 -9.11
N GLY A 263 -11.82 -21.91 -9.86
CA GLY A 263 -13.00 -21.26 -9.30
C GLY A 263 -12.69 -19.93 -8.58
N THR A 264 -11.50 -19.36 -8.82
CA THR A 264 -11.12 -18.06 -8.28
C THR A 264 -11.69 -16.95 -9.15
N PRO A 265 -12.64 -16.13 -8.66
CA PRO A 265 -13.17 -15.02 -9.42
C PRO A 265 -12.06 -14.01 -9.74
N ASN A 266 -12.03 -13.52 -10.97
CA ASN A 266 -11.01 -12.56 -11.37
C ASN A 266 -11.50 -11.63 -12.49
N LYS A 267 -10.76 -10.55 -12.69
CA LYS A 267 -10.93 -9.62 -13.82
C LYS A 267 -9.58 -9.34 -14.47
N GLN A 268 -9.63 -8.91 -15.71
CA GLN A 268 -8.45 -8.69 -16.55
C GLN A 268 -8.33 -7.20 -16.94
N PRO A 269 -8.08 -6.27 -15.99
CA PRO A 269 -7.91 -4.87 -16.33
C PRO A 269 -6.54 -4.66 -17.00
N GLY A 270 -6.43 -3.65 -17.86
CA GLY A 270 -5.11 -3.23 -18.37
C GLY A 270 -4.24 -2.57 -17.29
N VAL A 271 -4.86 -2.15 -16.19
CA VAL A 271 -4.21 -1.53 -15.02
C VAL A 271 -4.99 -1.91 -13.77
N VAL A 272 -4.31 -2.30 -12.73
CA VAL A 272 -4.89 -2.49 -11.39
C VAL A 272 -4.43 -1.37 -10.46
N ARG A 273 -5.33 -0.89 -9.62
CA ARG A 273 -4.98 -0.04 -8.50
C ARG A 273 -4.57 -0.92 -7.33
N ASP A 274 -3.28 -0.93 -7.02
CA ASP A 274 -2.71 -1.71 -5.94
C ASP A 274 -1.99 -0.79 -4.97
N LEU A 275 -2.28 -0.91 -3.66
CA LEU A 275 -1.74 -0.05 -2.60
C LEU A 275 -1.80 1.46 -2.94
N GLY A 276 -2.79 1.85 -3.71
CA GLY A 276 -2.96 3.23 -4.16
C GLY A 276 -2.09 3.64 -5.35
N VAL A 277 -1.35 2.73 -5.96
CA VAL A 277 -0.52 2.96 -7.15
C VAL A 277 -1.13 2.23 -8.34
N ASP A 278 -1.10 2.84 -9.51
CA ASP A 278 -1.53 2.19 -10.76
C ASP A 278 -0.48 1.19 -11.21
N THR A 279 -0.77 -0.11 -11.12
CA THR A 279 0.13 -1.18 -11.54
C THR A 279 -0.26 -1.70 -12.90
N CYS A 280 0.67 -1.58 -13.84
CA CYS A 280 0.58 -2.07 -15.21
C CYS A 280 1.91 -2.77 -15.52
N LEU A 281 1.85 -4.01 -15.99
CA LEU A 281 3.04 -4.81 -16.34
C LEU A 281 3.37 -4.76 -17.84
N GLY A 282 2.49 -4.14 -18.65
CA GLY A 282 2.71 -3.93 -20.09
C GLY A 282 3.59 -2.73 -20.39
N LYS A 283 3.99 -2.59 -21.67
CA LYS A 283 4.86 -1.51 -22.15
C LYS A 283 4.26 -0.10 -22.00
N GLN A 284 2.94 0.03 -22.02
CA GLN A 284 2.27 1.32 -21.93
C GLN A 284 1.98 1.68 -20.49
N LEU A 285 2.52 2.80 -20.03
CA LEU A 285 2.20 3.36 -18.73
C LEU A 285 0.79 3.98 -18.77
N ARG A 286 -0.13 3.40 -17.99
CA ARG A 286 -1.48 3.94 -17.78
C ARG A 286 -1.66 4.30 -16.33
N ARG A 287 -2.15 5.51 -16.04
CA ARG A 287 -2.26 6.05 -14.67
C ARG A 287 -3.66 6.63 -14.39
N PRO A 288 -4.74 5.82 -14.45
CA PRO A 288 -6.10 6.32 -14.24
C PRO A 288 -6.33 6.83 -12.81
N THR A 289 -5.75 6.18 -11.79
CA THR A 289 -5.85 6.64 -10.39
C THR A 289 -5.12 7.96 -10.20
N HIS A 290 -3.93 8.12 -10.80
CA HIS A 290 -3.20 9.37 -10.82
C HIS A 290 -4.02 10.49 -11.48
N ALA A 291 -4.58 10.23 -12.67
CA ALA A 291 -5.43 11.19 -13.36
C ALA A 291 -6.62 11.64 -12.50
N ALA A 292 -7.29 10.71 -11.81
CA ALA A 292 -8.38 11.02 -10.89
C ALA A 292 -7.92 11.88 -9.70
N ARG A 293 -6.73 11.61 -9.13
CA ARG A 293 -6.12 12.43 -8.08
C ARG A 293 -5.80 13.84 -8.56
N GLN A 294 -5.24 13.95 -9.76
CA GLN A 294 -4.95 15.26 -10.37
C GLN A 294 -6.24 16.06 -10.58
N ALA A 295 -7.31 15.44 -11.08
CA ALA A 295 -8.61 16.08 -11.25
C ALA A 295 -9.19 16.60 -9.91
N LYS A 296 -9.11 15.75 -8.85
CA LYS A 296 -9.53 16.13 -7.49
C LYS A 296 -8.69 17.28 -6.94
N GLY A 297 -7.38 17.22 -7.12
CA GLY A 297 -6.45 18.25 -6.67
C GLY A 297 -6.68 19.60 -7.37
N LYS A 298 -7.05 19.60 -8.66
CA LYS A 298 -7.42 20.85 -9.37
C LYS A 298 -8.59 21.58 -8.71
N LYS A 299 -9.58 20.84 -8.18
CA LYS A 299 -10.72 21.45 -7.44
C LYS A 299 -10.24 22.11 -6.14
N TRP A 300 -9.30 21.50 -5.42
CA TRP A 300 -8.68 22.10 -4.25
C TRP A 300 -7.87 23.34 -4.59
N VAL A 301 -7.06 23.26 -5.64
CA VAL A 301 -6.24 24.41 -6.11
C VAL A 301 -7.10 25.63 -6.47
N ALA A 302 -8.29 25.42 -7.03
CA ALA A 302 -9.21 26.52 -7.30
C ALA A 302 -9.58 27.31 -6.01
N LYS A 303 -9.97 26.57 -4.97
CA LYS A 303 -10.28 27.16 -3.64
C LYS A 303 -9.06 27.83 -3.01
N LEU A 304 -7.88 27.19 -3.12
CA LEU A 304 -6.63 27.75 -2.58
C LEU A 304 -6.20 29.04 -3.28
N LYS A 305 -6.51 29.22 -4.57
CA LYS A 305 -6.26 30.48 -5.27
C LYS A 305 -7.08 31.62 -4.72
N ASP A 306 -8.30 31.38 -4.27
CA ASP A 306 -9.10 32.42 -3.63
C ASP A 306 -8.53 32.75 -2.24
N LEU A 307 -8.14 31.78 -1.45
CA LEU A 307 -7.42 32.03 -0.21
C LEU A 307 -6.10 32.79 -0.42
N ALA A 308 -5.38 32.46 -1.49
CA ALA A 308 -4.09 33.11 -1.79
C ALA A 308 -4.20 34.62 -2.02
N LYS A 309 -5.37 35.14 -2.41
CA LYS A 309 -5.61 36.57 -2.57
C LYS A 309 -5.51 37.34 -1.24
N THR A 310 -5.84 36.69 -0.13
CA THR A 310 -5.80 37.28 1.22
C THR A 310 -4.60 36.75 2.03
N ASP A 311 -4.26 35.45 1.92
CA ASP A 311 -3.12 34.84 2.58
C ASP A 311 -2.39 33.87 1.65
N ALA A 312 -1.43 34.41 0.88
CA ALA A 312 -0.62 33.64 -0.05
C ALA A 312 0.26 32.58 0.64
N ARG A 313 0.81 32.90 1.84
CA ARG A 313 1.65 31.96 2.60
C ARG A 313 0.83 30.81 3.20
N GLY A 314 -0.33 31.11 3.77
CA GLY A 314 -1.27 30.12 4.27
C GLY A 314 -1.76 29.18 3.17
N ALA A 315 -2.16 29.74 2.01
CA ALA A 315 -2.57 28.95 0.86
C ALA A 315 -1.48 27.99 0.37
N ALA A 316 -0.22 28.45 0.30
CA ALA A 316 0.92 27.62 -0.09
C ALA A 316 1.23 26.50 0.94
N LYS A 317 1.07 26.77 2.25
CA LYS A 317 1.21 25.75 3.30
C LYS A 317 0.12 24.69 3.18
N VAL A 318 -1.14 25.08 3.02
CA VAL A 318 -2.27 24.15 2.85
C VAL A 318 -2.12 23.33 1.57
N TYR A 319 -1.63 23.94 0.49
CA TYR A 319 -1.29 23.21 -0.74
C TYR A 319 -0.26 22.12 -0.48
N SER A 320 0.87 22.46 0.12
CA SER A 320 1.97 21.52 0.36
C SER A 320 1.61 20.38 1.33
N ALA A 321 0.80 20.67 2.36
CA ALA A 321 0.42 19.69 3.37
C ALA A 321 -0.78 18.83 2.96
N GLY A 322 -1.64 19.30 2.09
CA GLY A 322 -2.90 18.64 1.72
C GLY A 322 -3.01 18.31 0.24
N ALA A 323 -3.31 19.33 -0.59
CA ALA A 323 -3.65 19.11 -1.99
C ALA A 323 -2.50 18.47 -2.79
N TYR A 324 -1.27 18.90 -2.57
CA TYR A 324 -0.09 18.34 -3.22
C TYR A 324 0.15 16.88 -2.77
N CYS A 325 0.13 16.61 -1.48
CA CYS A 325 0.33 15.23 -0.96
C CYS A 325 -0.68 14.26 -1.56
N GLN A 326 -1.94 14.68 -1.74
CA GLN A 326 -2.97 13.87 -2.37
C GLN A 326 -2.69 13.64 -3.87
N GLN A 327 -2.22 14.67 -4.59
CA GLN A 327 -1.89 14.58 -6.01
C GLN A 327 -0.61 13.77 -6.26
N ALA A 328 0.36 13.86 -5.36
CA ALA A 328 1.71 13.32 -5.52
C ALA A 328 1.91 11.92 -4.94
N TRP A 329 0.87 11.27 -4.37
CA TRP A 329 1.02 10.00 -3.65
C TRP A 329 1.78 8.93 -4.42
N ASP A 330 1.52 8.78 -5.71
CA ASP A 330 2.10 7.76 -6.57
C ASP A 330 3.30 8.24 -7.41
N LEU A 331 3.66 9.51 -7.33
CA LEU A 331 4.81 10.06 -8.07
C LEU A 331 6.13 9.37 -7.72
N PRO A 332 6.42 8.99 -6.46
CA PRO A 332 7.64 8.28 -6.16
C PRO A 332 7.78 6.92 -6.85
N ALA A 333 6.65 6.27 -7.20
CA ALA A 333 6.64 5.00 -7.93
C ALA A 333 6.62 5.17 -9.46
N HIS A 334 6.00 6.24 -9.95
CA HIS A 334 5.79 6.45 -11.40
C HIS A 334 6.65 7.57 -12.01
N GLY A 335 7.22 8.42 -11.16
CA GLY A 335 7.87 9.63 -11.58
C GLY A 335 6.93 10.77 -11.98
N ILE A 336 7.50 11.93 -12.20
CA ILE A 336 6.81 13.13 -12.64
C ILE A 336 7.21 13.47 -14.07
N THR A 337 6.24 13.66 -14.96
CA THR A 337 6.53 14.06 -16.34
C THR A 337 6.92 15.54 -16.41
N PRO A 338 7.69 15.99 -17.42
CA PRO A 338 8.03 17.39 -17.59
C PRO A 338 6.79 18.32 -17.64
N THR A 339 5.70 17.86 -18.25
CA THR A 339 4.44 18.62 -18.32
C THR A 339 3.78 18.74 -16.94
N GLU A 340 3.75 17.65 -16.16
CA GLU A 340 3.25 17.68 -14.79
C GLU A 340 4.11 18.56 -13.90
N ALA A 341 5.44 18.46 -13.99
CA ALA A 341 6.38 19.30 -13.25
C ALA A 341 6.14 20.80 -13.54
N LYS A 342 6.00 21.16 -14.80
CA LYS A 342 5.68 22.54 -15.21
C LYS A 342 4.36 23.01 -14.63
N SER A 343 3.33 22.17 -14.65
CA SER A 343 2.00 22.48 -14.09
C SER A 343 2.03 22.67 -12.57
N VAL A 344 2.74 21.79 -11.84
CA VAL A 344 2.90 21.85 -10.39
C VAL A 344 3.64 23.13 -9.98
N ARG A 345 4.78 23.43 -10.62
CA ARG A 345 5.55 24.67 -10.39
C ARG A 345 4.72 25.92 -10.65
N ALA A 346 4.00 25.96 -11.76
CA ALA A 346 3.14 27.08 -12.09
C ALA A 346 2.02 27.29 -11.06
N THR A 347 1.46 26.19 -10.52
CA THR A 347 0.44 26.23 -9.48
C THR A 347 1.01 26.78 -8.18
N GLU A 348 2.14 26.23 -7.71
CA GLU A 348 2.77 26.65 -6.46
C GLU A 348 3.21 28.11 -6.51
N ALA A 349 3.83 28.55 -7.62
CA ALA A 349 4.20 29.95 -7.82
C ALA A 349 2.97 30.85 -7.87
N ALA A 350 1.85 30.43 -8.46
CA ALA A 350 0.62 31.19 -8.46
C ALA A 350 0.06 31.40 -7.05
N LEU A 351 0.07 30.40 -6.20
CA LEU A 351 -0.37 30.51 -4.82
C LEU A 351 0.51 31.46 -4.01
N LEU A 352 1.82 31.37 -4.18
CA LEU A 352 2.79 32.26 -3.51
C LEU A 352 2.71 33.73 -3.92
N THR A 353 2.14 34.01 -5.09
CA THR A 353 1.97 35.37 -5.62
C THR A 353 0.53 35.88 -5.58
N GLY A 354 -0.29 35.38 -4.64
CA GLY A 354 -1.67 35.85 -4.50
C GLY A 354 -2.59 35.50 -5.67
N GLY A 355 -2.28 34.43 -6.42
CA GLY A 355 -3.06 33.98 -7.57
C GLY A 355 -2.66 34.62 -8.92
N HIS A 356 -1.78 35.62 -8.90
CA HIS A 356 -1.34 36.28 -10.12
C HIS A 356 -0.44 35.43 -11.00
N LYS A 357 -0.62 35.49 -12.31
CA LYS A 357 0.15 34.71 -13.28
C LYS A 357 1.13 35.52 -14.13
N ALA A 358 0.81 36.77 -14.38
CA ALA A 358 1.58 37.63 -15.30
C ALA A 358 2.86 38.20 -14.66
N GLY A 359 3.89 38.43 -15.47
CA GLY A 359 5.07 39.20 -15.10
C GLY A 359 6.00 38.53 -14.07
N ARG A 360 5.91 37.21 -13.83
CA ARG A 360 6.75 36.54 -12.85
C ARG A 360 7.66 35.47 -13.48
N CYS A 361 8.85 35.34 -12.94
CA CYS A 361 9.70 34.18 -13.16
C CYS A 361 9.38 33.10 -12.13
N THR A 362 8.74 32.00 -12.58
CA THR A 362 8.31 30.87 -11.71
C THR A 362 9.48 30.31 -10.95
N SER A 363 10.61 30.04 -11.62
CA SER A 363 11.78 29.42 -10.99
C SER A 363 12.38 30.30 -9.90
N THR A 364 12.47 31.63 -10.13
CA THR A 364 13.01 32.58 -9.15
C THR A 364 12.12 32.63 -7.89
N ILE A 365 10.80 32.71 -8.06
CA ILE A 365 9.87 32.71 -6.92
C ILE A 365 9.99 31.44 -6.09
N LEU A 366 9.99 30.31 -6.75
CA LEU A 366 10.08 28.99 -6.05
C LEU A 366 11.43 28.83 -5.36
N MET A 367 12.53 29.23 -6.01
CA MET A 367 13.87 29.17 -5.43
C MET A 367 13.99 30.04 -4.17
N ILE A 368 13.47 31.24 -4.19
CA ILE A 368 13.55 32.16 -3.04
C ILE A 368 12.61 31.77 -1.91
N GLN A 369 11.39 31.34 -2.23
CA GLN A 369 10.34 31.17 -1.22
C GLN A 369 10.22 29.70 -0.74
N ARG A 370 10.64 28.72 -1.53
CA ARG A 370 10.49 27.29 -1.21
C ARG A 370 11.81 26.54 -1.14
N GLY A 371 12.81 26.94 -1.91
CA GLY A 371 14.09 26.25 -1.99
C GLY A 371 13.90 24.74 -2.25
N MET A 372 14.52 23.90 -1.43
CA MET A 372 14.41 22.44 -1.51
C MET A 372 13.02 21.88 -1.16
N GLN A 373 12.12 22.68 -0.61
CA GLN A 373 10.73 22.30 -0.33
C GLN A 373 9.79 22.55 -1.51
N GLU A 374 10.29 23.00 -2.64
CA GLU A 374 9.54 23.13 -3.88
C GLU A 374 8.97 21.75 -4.27
N ALA A 375 7.68 21.76 -4.67
CA ALA A 375 6.91 20.53 -4.84
C ALA A 375 7.52 19.54 -5.83
N VAL A 376 8.11 20.02 -6.95
CA VAL A 376 8.75 19.14 -7.95
C VAL A 376 10.08 18.61 -7.44
N THR A 377 10.89 19.45 -6.77
CA THR A 377 12.13 19.00 -6.12
C THR A 377 11.85 17.94 -5.08
N ARG A 378 10.80 18.12 -4.28
CA ARG A 378 10.33 17.09 -3.33
C ARG A 378 9.89 15.82 -4.04
N ALA A 379 9.11 15.89 -5.13
CA ALA A 379 8.68 14.71 -5.88
C ALA A 379 9.88 13.91 -6.41
N ILE A 380 10.88 14.57 -6.97
CA ILE A 380 12.10 13.93 -7.46
C ILE A 380 12.90 13.32 -6.30
N GLY A 381 13.07 14.08 -5.22
CA GLY A 381 13.76 13.58 -4.01
C GLY A 381 13.07 12.36 -3.39
N ASP A 382 11.74 12.37 -3.28
CA ASP A 382 10.96 11.24 -2.78
C ASP A 382 11.08 10.02 -3.72
N GLN A 383 11.15 10.22 -5.03
CA GLN A 383 11.35 9.16 -6.01
C GLN A 383 12.74 8.53 -5.87
N ILE A 384 13.79 9.33 -5.79
CA ILE A 384 15.17 8.85 -5.58
C ILE A 384 15.24 8.08 -4.25
N LYS A 385 14.64 8.63 -3.19
CA LYS A 385 14.59 7.99 -1.87
C LYS A 385 13.89 6.63 -1.93
N GLN A 386 12.72 6.53 -2.58
CA GLN A 386 12.00 5.25 -2.68
C GLN A 386 12.78 4.22 -3.49
N PHE A 387 13.40 4.64 -4.59
CA PHE A 387 14.29 3.79 -5.39
C PHE A 387 15.45 3.24 -4.53
N TRP A 388 16.14 4.12 -3.81
CA TRP A 388 17.28 3.75 -2.96
C TRP A 388 16.86 2.81 -1.83
N LEU A 389 15.77 3.11 -1.14
CA LEU A 389 15.23 2.24 -0.09
C LEU A 389 14.82 0.87 -0.63
N THR A 390 14.28 0.81 -1.86
CA THR A 390 13.95 -0.46 -2.51
C THR A 390 15.18 -1.31 -2.77
N ILE A 391 16.30 -0.69 -3.18
CA ILE A 391 17.57 -1.40 -3.37
C ILE A 391 18.14 -1.91 -2.03
N VAL A 392 18.06 -1.08 -0.99
CA VAL A 392 18.55 -1.46 0.35
C VAL A 392 17.75 -2.64 0.92
N ASP A 393 16.45 -2.64 0.72
CA ASP A 393 15.59 -3.74 1.19
C ASP A 393 15.78 -5.03 0.35
N HIS A 394 16.19 -4.91 -0.93
CA HIS A 394 16.32 -6.01 -1.87
C HIS A 394 17.67 -6.01 -2.60
N PRO A 395 18.78 -6.15 -1.88
CA PRO A 395 20.12 -6.00 -2.47
C PRO A 395 20.43 -7.06 -3.56
N THR A 396 19.83 -8.22 -3.49
CA THR A 396 19.95 -9.29 -4.49
C THR A 396 19.38 -8.91 -5.86
N GLU A 397 18.45 -7.96 -5.91
CA GLU A 397 17.83 -7.47 -7.15
C GLU A 397 18.68 -6.37 -7.85
N LEU A 398 19.69 -5.83 -7.20
CA LEU A 398 20.49 -4.72 -7.72
C LEU A 398 21.02 -4.98 -9.13
N LYS A 399 21.59 -6.17 -9.37
CA LYS A 399 22.12 -6.55 -10.71
C LYS A 399 21.03 -6.57 -11.78
N ARG A 400 19.83 -7.01 -11.42
CA ARG A 400 18.66 -7.02 -12.33
C ARG A 400 18.28 -5.58 -12.69
N TYR A 401 18.18 -4.70 -11.72
CA TYR A 401 17.84 -3.29 -11.94
C TYR A 401 18.90 -2.57 -12.76
N GLN A 402 20.18 -2.78 -12.48
CA GLN A 402 21.27 -2.23 -13.28
C GLN A 402 21.21 -2.70 -14.74
N ARG A 403 20.98 -3.99 -14.98
CA ARG A 403 20.88 -4.52 -16.35
C ARG A 403 19.67 -3.95 -17.10
N GLY A 404 18.49 -3.93 -16.46
CA GLY A 404 17.30 -3.32 -17.04
C GLY A 404 17.52 -1.83 -17.38
N TRP A 405 18.16 -1.11 -16.47
CA TRP A 405 18.54 0.29 -16.66
C TRP A 405 19.46 0.50 -17.86
N LEU A 406 20.52 -0.28 -17.99
CA LEU A 406 21.46 -0.17 -19.10
C LEU A 406 20.79 -0.43 -20.45
N LEU A 407 19.93 -1.43 -20.52
CA LEU A 407 19.17 -1.75 -21.74
C LEU A 407 18.22 -0.60 -22.12
N LEU A 408 17.55 -0.04 -21.14
CA LEU A 408 16.67 1.10 -21.33
C LEU A 408 17.44 2.33 -21.81
N TYR A 409 18.57 2.63 -21.19
CA TYR A 409 19.44 3.73 -21.56
C TYR A 409 19.93 3.60 -23.01
N ALA A 410 20.36 2.41 -23.42
CA ALA A 410 20.79 2.13 -24.78
C ALA A 410 19.66 2.37 -25.80
N LYS A 411 18.41 2.00 -25.48
CA LYS A 411 17.23 2.28 -26.32
C LYS A 411 16.97 3.77 -26.50
N LEU A 412 17.20 4.55 -25.47
CA LEU A 412 16.97 6.00 -25.50
C LEU A 412 18.04 6.74 -26.29
N ASP A 413 19.31 6.38 -26.12
CA ASP A 413 20.39 6.94 -26.93
C ASP A 413 20.13 6.65 -28.44
N SER A 414 19.64 5.46 -28.76
CA SER A 414 19.27 5.13 -30.15
C SER A 414 17.97 5.81 -30.62
N SER A 415 17.03 6.15 -29.71
CA SER A 415 15.78 6.83 -30.03
C SER A 415 15.88 8.37 -30.04
N ARG A 416 16.87 8.95 -29.35
CA ARG A 416 17.24 10.37 -29.51
C ARG A 416 17.64 10.72 -30.94
N ALA A 417 18.13 9.73 -31.68
CA ALA A 417 18.30 9.84 -33.14
C ALA A 417 16.97 9.86 -33.90
N ARG A 418 15.80 9.50 -33.30
CA ARG A 418 14.50 9.36 -33.94
C ARG A 418 13.34 9.87 -33.10
N SER A 419 13.36 11.12 -32.61
CA SER A 419 12.24 11.90 -31.98
C SER A 419 11.23 11.16 -31.11
N SER A 420 11.15 11.61 -29.85
CA SER A 420 10.01 11.82 -28.95
C SER A 420 8.89 10.78 -28.85
N SER A 421 8.70 10.27 -27.67
CA SER A 421 7.48 9.90 -26.97
C SER A 421 7.44 8.46 -26.45
N SER A 422 8.01 8.25 -25.33
CA SER A 422 7.50 7.35 -24.26
C SER A 422 8.51 7.35 -23.11
N GLY A 423 8.26 8.19 -22.09
CA GLY A 423 9.09 8.18 -20.90
C GLY A 423 8.91 6.86 -20.16
N SER A 424 9.96 6.07 -20.04
CA SER A 424 9.96 4.92 -19.17
C SER A 424 10.01 5.37 -17.70
N ARG A 425 9.51 4.55 -16.80
CA ARG A 425 9.50 4.81 -15.36
C ARG A 425 10.90 4.98 -14.79
N LEU A 426 11.86 4.18 -15.24
CA LEU A 426 13.25 4.26 -14.82
C LEU A 426 13.93 5.57 -15.24
N LEU A 427 13.48 6.17 -16.34
CA LEU A 427 14.02 7.45 -16.82
C LEU A 427 13.39 8.68 -16.19
N THR A 428 12.17 8.56 -15.70
CA THR A 428 11.57 9.65 -14.95
C THR A 428 12.32 9.92 -13.64
N ILE A 429 13.10 8.93 -13.16
CA ILE A 429 14.01 9.07 -12.01
C ILE A 429 15.26 9.88 -12.38
N ALA A 430 15.73 9.78 -13.63
CA ALA A 430 16.92 10.48 -14.09
C ALA A 430 16.53 11.73 -14.89
N GLY A 431 16.49 12.85 -14.24
CA GLY A 431 16.63 14.14 -14.93
C GLY A 431 17.92 14.14 -15.76
N GLU A 432 17.84 14.57 -16.99
CA GLU A 432 18.70 14.32 -18.14
C GLU A 432 20.22 14.47 -18.01
N LYS A 433 20.79 14.95 -16.94
CA LYS A 433 22.26 15.27 -16.89
C LYS A 433 23.02 14.81 -15.64
N ASP A 434 22.38 14.60 -14.51
CA ASP A 434 23.11 14.45 -13.24
C ASP A 434 23.32 13.00 -12.78
N PHE A 435 22.74 12.04 -13.44
CA PHE A 435 22.76 10.63 -13.00
C PHE A 435 23.98 9.82 -13.47
N ARG A 436 24.78 10.34 -14.39
CA ARG A 436 26.08 9.69 -14.73
C ARG A 436 26.97 9.56 -13.49
N GLN A 437 26.95 10.54 -12.58
CA GLN A 437 27.74 10.52 -11.35
C GLN A 437 27.20 9.54 -10.31
N VAL A 438 25.88 9.36 -10.20
CA VAL A 438 25.27 8.40 -9.24
C VAL A 438 25.45 6.97 -9.72
N ALA A 439 25.28 6.69 -11.02
CA ALA A 439 25.53 5.36 -11.58
C ALA A 439 27.02 4.97 -11.51
N THR A 440 27.94 5.93 -11.68
CA THR A 440 29.38 5.69 -11.58
C THR A 440 29.81 5.50 -10.12
N SER A 441 29.24 6.23 -9.17
CA SER A 441 29.51 6.04 -7.74
C SER A 441 28.96 4.72 -7.19
N ILE A 442 27.86 4.20 -7.74
CA ILE A 442 27.35 2.86 -7.39
C ILE A 442 28.27 1.75 -7.91
N SER A 443 28.90 1.94 -9.08
CA SER A 443 29.85 0.95 -9.62
C SER A 443 31.20 0.94 -8.88
N CYS A 444 31.63 2.08 -8.32
CA CYS A 444 32.89 2.18 -7.55
C CYS A 444 32.79 1.73 -6.09
N SER A 445 31.58 1.65 -5.51
CA SER A 445 31.40 1.18 -4.12
C SER A 445 31.07 -0.32 -4.01
N ALA A 446 31.02 -1.03 -5.13
CA ALA A 446 30.75 -2.48 -5.20
C ALA A 446 32.00 -3.32 -5.58
N THR A 447 33.16 -2.69 -5.65
CA THR A 447 34.50 -3.33 -5.67
C THR A 447 35.21 -3.06 -4.34
#